data_4240bf1fde0d06485564954fcde7d7fd
#
_entry.id   4240bf1fde0d06485564954fcde7d7fd
#
_cell.length_a   1.000
_cell.length_b   1.000
_cell.length_c   1.000
_cell.angle_alpha   90.00
_cell.angle_beta   90.00
_cell.angle_gamma   90.00
#
_symmetry.space_group_name_H-M   'P 1'
#
loop_
_entity.id
_entity.type
_entity.pdbx_description
1 polymer ?
#
loop_
_entity_poly.entity_id
_entity_poly.type
_entity_poly.pdbx_seq_one_letter_code
_entity_poly.pdbx_strand_id
1 'polypeptide(L)'
;MRFRALVAVVGVLLAAMTVNALAASQVKSVRLWRAPDNTRLVFDLSGPVQHSVFTLTAPDRLVIDINGASLAAPLKVSTANTPITAMRSAQRTPTDLRVVIDLKKAVTPKSFSLAPNAQYGNRLVVDLFDNPADAAPPPAP
;
A
#
# COMPACT_ATOMS: atom_id res chain seq x y z
N MET A 1 -0.17 73.40 12.63
CA MET A 1 0.54 72.24 11.99
C MET A 1 -0.25 70.99 12.28
N ARG A 2 -0.83 70.44 11.26
CA ARG A 2 -1.57 69.19 11.42
C ARG A 2 -0.69 68.08 10.90
N PHE A 3 -0.18 67.29 11.80
CA PHE A 3 0.48 66.01 11.39
C PHE A 3 -0.60 65.02 10.99
N ARG A 4 -0.71 64.78 9.72
CA ARG A 4 -1.47 63.63 9.25
C ARG A 4 -0.55 62.43 9.41
N ALA A 5 -0.73 61.68 10.45
CA ALA A 5 -0.14 60.36 10.55
C ALA A 5 -0.79 59.51 9.47
N LEU A 6 -0.08 59.30 8.40
CA LEU A 6 -0.37 58.24 7.46
C LEU A 6 -0.01 56.94 8.19
N VAL A 7 -0.99 56.36 8.84
CA VAL A 7 -0.88 54.98 9.27
C VAL A 7 -0.94 54.17 8.00
N ALA A 8 0.22 53.88 7.45
CA ALA A 8 0.34 52.82 6.47
C ALA A 8 0.05 51.54 7.22
N VAL A 9 -1.18 51.10 7.15
CA VAL A 9 -1.53 49.73 7.47
C VAL A 9 -0.88 48.88 6.40
N VAL A 10 0.36 48.50 6.66
CA VAL A 10 0.99 47.41 5.96
C VAL A 10 0.20 46.14 6.37
N GLY A 11 -0.85 45.90 5.66
CA GLY A 11 -1.51 44.60 5.72
C GLY A 11 -0.48 43.57 5.26
N VAL A 12 0.23 43.00 6.23
CA VAL A 12 0.96 41.74 5.97
C VAL A 12 -0.12 40.74 5.67
N LEU A 13 -0.38 40.55 4.37
CA LEU A 13 -1.08 39.40 3.86
C LEU A 13 -0.16 38.22 4.16
N LEU A 14 -0.28 37.64 5.35
CA LEU A 14 0.17 36.28 5.57
C LEU A 14 -0.70 35.44 4.65
N ALA A 15 -0.20 35.20 3.44
CA ALA A 15 -0.67 34.11 2.65
C ALA A 15 -0.36 32.87 3.48
N ALA A 16 -1.34 32.41 4.24
CA ALA A 16 -1.28 31.10 4.85
C ALA A 16 -1.20 30.13 3.67
N MET A 17 0.01 29.74 3.31
CA MET A 17 0.21 28.58 2.48
C MET A 17 -0.31 27.41 3.29
N THR A 18 -1.57 27.08 3.07
CA THR A 18 -2.10 25.80 3.52
C THR A 18 -1.36 24.75 2.72
N VAL A 19 -0.28 24.23 3.32
CA VAL A 19 0.31 23.00 2.86
C VAL A 19 -0.75 21.94 3.07
N ASN A 20 -1.48 21.60 2.01
CA ASN A 20 -2.30 20.41 2.02
C ASN A 20 -1.36 19.22 2.15
N ALA A 21 -1.03 18.86 3.39
CA ALA A 21 -0.43 17.58 3.65
C ALA A 21 -1.44 16.55 3.16
N LEU A 22 -1.11 15.87 2.04
CA LEU A 22 -1.87 14.73 1.59
C LEU A 22 -1.85 13.72 2.73
N ALA A 23 -3.02 13.52 3.35
CA ALA A 23 -3.17 12.48 4.34
C ALA A 23 -2.81 11.15 3.69
N ALA A 24 -2.03 10.30 4.39
CA ALA A 24 -1.73 8.98 3.90
C ALA A 24 -3.03 8.22 3.62
N SER A 25 -3.06 7.49 2.51
CA SER A 25 -4.12 6.54 2.24
C SER A 25 -4.13 5.47 3.32
N GLN A 26 -5.30 4.96 3.66
CA GLN A 26 -5.41 3.91 4.67
C GLN A 26 -5.55 2.55 4.01
N VAL A 27 -4.83 1.58 4.54
CA VAL A 27 -5.07 0.16 4.27
C VAL A 27 -6.19 -0.27 5.21
N LYS A 28 -7.37 -0.53 4.64
CA LYS A 28 -8.59 -0.84 5.40
C LYS A 28 -8.66 -2.29 5.80
N SER A 29 -8.28 -3.17 4.90
CA SER A 29 -8.38 -4.62 5.07
C SER A 29 -7.51 -5.34 4.06
N VAL A 30 -7.30 -6.61 4.30
CA VAL A 30 -6.69 -7.55 3.36
C VAL A 30 -7.62 -8.73 3.15
N ARG A 31 -7.74 -9.15 1.90
CA ARG A 31 -8.50 -10.34 1.49
C ARG A 31 -7.56 -11.32 0.79
N LEU A 32 -7.84 -12.60 0.92
CA LEU A 32 -7.00 -13.65 0.38
C LEU A 32 -7.83 -14.70 -0.34
N TRP A 33 -7.36 -15.11 -1.51
CA TRP A 33 -7.89 -16.26 -2.26
C TRP A 33 -6.78 -17.19 -2.64
N ARG A 34 -7.05 -18.49 -2.52
CA ARG A 34 -6.18 -19.52 -3.05
C ARG A 34 -6.74 -20.03 -4.38
N ALA A 35 -5.95 -19.88 -5.43
CA ALA A 35 -6.16 -20.49 -6.75
C ALA A 35 -5.22 -21.71 -6.92
N PRO A 36 -5.40 -22.55 -7.94
CA PRO A 36 -4.54 -23.73 -8.11
C PRO A 36 -3.05 -23.43 -8.24
N ASP A 37 -2.66 -22.29 -8.83
CA ASP A 37 -1.28 -21.92 -9.16
C ASP A 37 -0.77 -20.68 -8.40
N ASN A 38 -1.64 -19.99 -7.67
CA ASN A 38 -1.26 -18.77 -6.95
C ASN A 38 -2.12 -18.52 -5.73
N THR A 39 -1.62 -17.63 -4.90
CA THR A 39 -2.37 -17.03 -3.77
C THR A 39 -2.50 -15.56 -4.03
N ARG A 40 -3.71 -15.06 -4.08
CA ARG A 40 -3.99 -13.64 -4.31
C ARG A 40 -4.28 -12.92 -3.01
N LEU A 41 -3.53 -11.86 -2.75
CA LEU A 41 -3.79 -10.90 -1.70
C LEU A 41 -4.36 -9.63 -2.30
N VAL A 42 -5.43 -9.11 -1.72
CA VAL A 42 -6.01 -7.82 -2.09
C VAL A 42 -6.08 -6.93 -0.87
N PHE A 43 -5.35 -5.83 -0.93
CA PHE A 43 -5.40 -4.78 0.09
C PHE A 43 -6.42 -3.73 -0.35
N ASP A 44 -7.47 -3.56 0.43
CA ASP A 44 -8.47 -2.52 0.20
C ASP A 44 -7.97 -1.20 0.80
N LEU A 45 -7.97 -0.16 -0.02
CA LEU A 45 -7.34 1.12 0.27
C LEU A 45 -8.36 2.26 0.24
N SER A 46 -8.12 3.30 1.03
CA SER A 46 -8.94 4.53 1.00
C SER A 46 -8.55 5.47 -0.16
N GLY A 47 -7.39 5.29 -0.75
CA GLY A 47 -6.86 6.11 -1.84
C GLY A 47 -5.72 5.42 -2.55
N PRO A 48 -5.15 6.05 -3.60
CA PRO A 48 -4.03 5.49 -4.33
C PRO A 48 -2.77 5.46 -3.46
N VAL A 49 -1.91 4.47 -3.71
CA VAL A 49 -0.61 4.29 -3.06
C VAL A 49 0.45 3.96 -4.10
N GLN A 50 1.71 4.13 -3.73
CA GLN A 50 2.85 3.55 -4.44
C GLN A 50 3.32 2.33 -3.66
N HIS A 51 3.81 1.34 -4.37
CA HIS A 51 4.26 0.10 -3.71
C HIS A 51 5.47 -0.50 -4.40
N SER A 52 6.18 -1.32 -3.64
CA SER A 52 7.22 -2.20 -4.15
C SER A 52 7.12 -3.55 -3.46
N VAL A 53 7.51 -4.60 -4.15
CA VAL A 53 7.44 -5.97 -3.68
C VAL A 53 8.77 -6.66 -3.95
N PHE A 54 9.32 -7.33 -2.96
CA PHE A 54 10.54 -8.11 -3.12
C PHE A 54 10.52 -9.32 -2.19
N THR A 55 11.29 -10.34 -2.55
CA THR A 55 11.43 -11.57 -1.78
C THR A 55 12.76 -11.62 -1.05
N LEU A 56 12.76 -12.26 0.11
CA LEU A 56 13.94 -12.60 0.89
C LEU A 56 13.97 -14.11 1.11
N THR A 57 15.15 -14.66 1.26
CA THR A 57 15.37 -16.09 1.52
C THR A 57 15.99 -16.32 2.89
N ALA A 58 15.98 -17.57 3.35
CA ALA A 58 16.59 -18.04 4.60
C ALA A 58 16.15 -17.25 5.85
N PRO A 59 14.86 -17.23 6.23
CA PRO A 59 13.72 -17.94 5.67
C PRO A 59 13.05 -17.19 4.50
N ASP A 60 12.25 -17.91 3.73
CA ASP A 60 11.47 -17.32 2.63
C ASP A 60 10.44 -16.33 3.15
N ARG A 61 10.49 -15.11 2.64
CA ARG A 61 9.58 -14.02 3.00
C ARG A 61 9.29 -13.16 1.79
N LEU A 62 8.10 -12.59 1.77
CA LEU A 62 7.73 -11.53 0.84
C LEU A 62 7.60 -10.23 1.62
N VAL A 63 8.22 -9.17 1.13
CA VAL A 63 8.11 -7.83 1.69
C VAL A 63 7.34 -6.96 0.72
N ILE A 64 6.28 -6.32 1.22
CA ILE A 64 5.46 -5.37 0.49
C ILE A 64 5.63 -4.02 1.18
N ASP A 65 6.26 -3.07 0.49
CA ASP A 65 6.35 -1.69 0.94
C ASP A 65 5.24 -0.88 0.28
N ILE A 66 4.39 -0.28 1.09
CA ILE A 66 3.27 0.54 0.64
C ILE A 66 3.53 1.98 1.09
N ASN A 67 3.93 2.82 0.14
CA ASN A 67 4.27 4.20 0.39
C ASN A 67 3.02 5.08 0.29
N GLY A 68 2.93 6.08 1.15
CA GLY A 68 1.75 6.93 1.25
C GLY A 68 0.57 6.21 1.92
N ALA A 69 0.86 5.27 2.82
CA ALA A 69 -0.16 4.45 3.47
C ALA A 69 0.06 4.31 4.98
N SER A 70 -1.04 4.17 5.69
CA SER A 70 -1.09 3.78 7.09
C SER A 70 -2.17 2.71 7.31
N LEU A 71 -2.08 1.96 8.41
CA LEU A 71 -3.10 0.99 8.78
C LEU A 71 -4.31 1.68 9.41
N ALA A 72 -5.51 1.35 8.94
CA ALA A 72 -6.75 1.72 9.60
C ALA A 72 -7.03 0.84 10.83
N ALA A 73 -6.63 -0.43 10.73
CA ALA A 73 -6.78 -1.45 11.76
C ALA A 73 -5.75 -2.57 11.54
N PRO A 74 -5.47 -3.40 12.53
CA PRO A 74 -4.61 -4.57 12.34
C PRO A 74 -5.10 -5.45 11.19
N LEU A 75 -4.17 -5.88 10.33
CA LEU A 75 -4.48 -6.77 9.22
C LEU A 75 -4.70 -8.19 9.74
N LYS A 76 -5.86 -8.76 9.43
CA LYS A 76 -6.24 -10.13 9.81
C LYS A 76 -6.80 -10.85 8.59
N VAL A 77 -6.27 -12.02 8.33
CA VAL A 77 -6.74 -12.88 7.25
C VAL A 77 -6.38 -14.33 7.60
N SER A 78 -7.27 -15.26 7.24
CA SER A 78 -6.95 -16.67 7.37
C SER A 78 -5.96 -17.08 6.29
N THR A 79 -4.84 -17.68 6.69
CA THR A 79 -3.80 -18.17 5.79
C THR A 79 -3.85 -19.69 5.60
N ALA A 80 -4.91 -20.34 6.08
CA ALA A 80 -5.10 -21.77 5.99
C ALA A 80 -5.07 -22.24 4.52
N ASN A 81 -4.39 -23.36 4.26
CA ASN A 81 -4.24 -23.95 2.93
C ASN A 81 -3.50 -23.08 1.91
N THR A 82 -2.69 -22.15 2.38
CA THR A 82 -1.84 -21.31 1.53
C THR A 82 -0.37 -21.47 1.91
N PRO A 83 0.58 -21.02 1.08
CA PRO A 83 2.00 -21.02 1.45
C PRO A 83 2.37 -19.97 2.50
N ILE A 84 1.43 -19.18 2.97
CA ILE A 84 1.67 -18.12 3.98
C ILE A 84 1.57 -18.73 5.38
N THR A 85 2.59 -18.50 6.21
CA THR A 85 2.58 -18.90 7.62
C THR A 85 2.15 -17.78 8.54
N ALA A 86 2.50 -16.54 8.20
CA ALA A 86 2.15 -15.37 8.99
C ALA A 86 2.20 -14.10 8.15
N MET A 87 1.44 -13.10 8.56
CA MET A 87 1.47 -11.75 8.01
C MET A 87 1.76 -10.79 9.15
N ARG A 88 2.79 -9.98 8.97
CA ARG A 88 3.21 -8.96 9.94
C ARG A 88 3.23 -7.60 9.26
N SER A 89 2.92 -6.56 10.00
CA SER A 89 2.97 -5.19 9.49
C SER A 89 3.67 -4.27 10.46
N ALA A 90 4.38 -3.28 9.92
CA ALA A 90 5.03 -2.24 10.70
C ALA A 90 4.93 -0.91 9.96
N GLN A 91 4.49 0.12 10.67
CA GLN A 91 4.53 1.47 10.18
C GLN A 91 5.96 2.00 10.34
N ARG A 92 6.70 2.15 9.23
CA ARG A 92 8.10 2.59 9.24
C ARG A 92 8.22 4.09 9.49
N THR A 93 7.30 4.84 8.87
CA THR A 93 7.08 6.27 9.08
C THR A 93 5.59 6.50 9.16
N PRO A 94 5.08 7.69 9.52
CA PRO A 94 3.63 7.93 9.51
C PRO A 94 2.95 7.68 8.17
N THR A 95 3.72 7.63 7.08
CA THR A 95 3.20 7.47 5.72
C THR A 95 3.74 6.27 4.96
N ASP A 96 4.62 5.46 5.57
CA ASP A 96 5.22 4.28 4.93
C ASP A 96 4.94 3.03 5.74
N LEU A 97 4.19 2.12 5.13
CA LEU A 97 3.82 0.84 5.72
C LEU A 97 4.63 -0.28 5.09
N ARG A 98 5.15 -1.17 5.91
CA ARG A 98 5.76 -2.42 5.47
C ARG A 98 4.94 -3.60 5.93
N VAL A 99 4.59 -4.49 4.98
CA VAL A 99 3.95 -5.77 5.27
C VAL A 99 4.94 -6.87 4.94
N VAL A 100 5.17 -7.76 5.90
CA VAL A 100 6.06 -8.92 5.75
C VAL A 100 5.21 -10.18 5.80
N ILE A 101 5.35 -10.99 4.77
CA ILE A 101 4.65 -12.26 4.63
C ILE A 101 5.66 -13.39 4.79
N ASP A 102 5.53 -14.14 5.89
CA ASP A 102 6.34 -15.31 6.13
C ASP A 102 5.79 -16.49 5.32
N LEU A 103 6.66 -17.19 4.62
CA LEU A 103 6.31 -18.21 3.63
C LEU A 103 6.84 -19.59 4.04
N LYS A 104 6.10 -20.64 3.64
CA LYS A 104 6.53 -22.05 3.77
C LYS A 104 7.50 -22.44 2.69
N LYS A 105 7.45 -21.75 1.55
CA LYS A 105 8.24 -22.01 0.34
C LYS A 105 8.46 -20.72 -0.44
N ALA A 106 9.42 -20.73 -1.34
CA ALA A 106 9.61 -19.63 -2.28
C ALA A 106 8.40 -19.46 -3.20
N VAL A 107 8.04 -18.21 -3.46
CA VAL A 107 6.99 -17.82 -4.40
C VAL A 107 7.52 -16.76 -5.36
N THR A 108 6.86 -16.60 -6.49
CA THR A 108 7.14 -15.53 -7.44
C THR A 108 6.02 -14.49 -7.36
N PRO A 109 6.30 -13.28 -6.86
CA PRO A 109 5.26 -12.27 -6.71
C PRO A 109 5.00 -11.53 -8.01
N LYS A 110 3.75 -11.12 -8.21
CA LYS A 110 3.32 -10.17 -9.22
C LYS A 110 2.31 -9.23 -8.59
N SER A 111 2.49 -7.92 -8.75
CA SER A 111 1.65 -6.94 -8.10
C SER A 111 1.17 -5.87 -9.06
N PHE A 112 -0.01 -5.33 -8.78
CA PHE A 112 -0.60 -4.25 -9.55
C PHE A 112 -1.67 -3.53 -8.73
N SER A 113 -1.92 -2.27 -9.07
CA SER A 113 -2.98 -1.46 -8.47
C SER A 113 -4.22 -1.48 -9.33
N LEU A 114 -5.39 -1.47 -8.69
CA LEU A 114 -6.68 -1.31 -9.34
C LEU A 114 -7.33 -0.01 -8.90
N ALA A 115 -7.79 0.77 -9.87
CA ALA A 115 -8.55 1.98 -9.63
C ALA A 115 -9.95 1.66 -9.09
N PRO A 116 -10.61 2.62 -8.40
CA PRO A 116 -11.97 2.43 -7.91
C PRO A 116 -12.94 2.16 -9.05
N ASN A 117 -13.98 1.38 -8.74
CA ASN A 117 -15.12 1.15 -9.62
C ASN A 117 -16.43 1.31 -8.83
N ALA A 118 -17.57 0.95 -9.43
CA ALA A 118 -18.87 1.08 -8.79
C ALA A 118 -19.03 0.25 -7.50
N GLN A 119 -18.23 -0.82 -7.31
CA GLN A 119 -18.34 -1.76 -6.19
C GLN A 119 -17.19 -1.65 -5.19
N TYR A 120 -16.00 -1.28 -5.67
CA TYR A 120 -14.77 -1.31 -4.87
C TYR A 120 -14.00 0.00 -4.97
N GLY A 121 -13.30 0.36 -3.89
CA GLY A 121 -12.34 1.46 -3.90
C GLY A 121 -10.99 1.08 -4.52
N ASN A 122 -9.98 1.87 -4.25
CA ASN A 122 -8.60 1.56 -4.63
C ASN A 122 -8.16 0.24 -4.00
N ARG A 123 -7.41 -0.55 -4.77
CA ARG A 123 -6.92 -1.87 -4.33
C ARG A 123 -5.49 -2.07 -4.79
N LEU A 124 -4.71 -2.72 -3.93
CA LEU A 124 -3.41 -3.27 -4.29
C LEU A 124 -3.54 -4.79 -4.33
N VAL A 125 -3.25 -5.38 -5.48
CA VAL A 125 -3.27 -6.83 -5.68
C VAL A 125 -1.85 -7.35 -5.69
N VAL A 126 -1.60 -8.39 -4.91
CA VAL A 126 -0.32 -9.11 -4.89
C VAL A 126 -0.60 -10.59 -5.09
N ASP A 127 -0.18 -11.11 -6.22
CA ASP A 127 -0.28 -12.53 -6.56
C ASP A 127 1.04 -13.22 -6.22
N LEU A 128 0.95 -14.31 -5.46
CA LEU A 128 2.08 -15.15 -5.11
C LEU A 128 1.97 -16.44 -5.92
N PHE A 129 2.76 -16.56 -6.98
CA PHE A 129 2.76 -17.74 -7.83
C PHE A 129 3.63 -18.84 -7.23
N ASP A 130 3.11 -20.07 -7.26
CA ASP A 130 3.83 -21.25 -6.76
C ASP A 130 5.04 -21.59 -7.64
N ASN A 131 4.93 -21.33 -8.95
CA ASN A 131 5.98 -21.56 -9.93
C ASN A 131 6.27 -20.29 -10.73
N PRO A 132 7.55 -19.99 -11.01
CA PRO A 132 7.91 -18.79 -11.80
C PRO A 132 7.28 -18.76 -13.20
N ALA A 133 7.06 -19.90 -13.84
CA ALA A 133 6.47 -19.99 -15.16
C ALA A 133 5.03 -19.46 -15.20
N ASP A 134 4.27 -19.62 -14.13
CA ASP A 134 2.87 -19.16 -14.03
C ASP A 134 2.75 -17.65 -13.86
N ALA A 135 3.81 -17.00 -13.37
CA ALA A 135 3.87 -15.55 -13.23
C ALA A 135 4.32 -14.86 -14.52
N ALA A 136 4.85 -15.59 -15.50
CA ALA A 136 5.28 -15.02 -16.77
C ALA A 136 4.08 -14.50 -17.57
N PRO A 137 4.21 -13.38 -18.32
CA PRO A 137 3.16 -12.95 -19.22
C PRO A 137 2.90 -14.05 -20.28
N PRO A 138 1.65 -14.22 -20.74
CA PRO A 138 1.37 -15.19 -21.79
C PRO A 138 2.22 -14.88 -23.03
N PRO A 139 2.68 -15.90 -23.79
CA PRO A 139 3.45 -15.66 -24.99
C PRO A 139 2.64 -14.81 -25.96
N ALA A 140 3.32 -13.89 -26.63
CA ALA A 140 2.68 -13.05 -27.65
C ALA A 140 2.11 -13.95 -28.76
N PRO A 141 0.91 -13.63 -29.27
CA PRO A 141 0.31 -14.41 -30.38
C PRO A 141 1.11 -14.28 -31.65
#